data_a8449ab7500dbed1544c5d2a5df77770
#
_entry.id   a8449ab7500dbed1544c5d2a5df77770
#
_cell.length_a   1.000
_cell.length_b   1.000
_cell.length_c   1.000
_cell.angle_alpha   90.00
_cell.angle_beta   90.00
_cell.angle_gamma   90.00
#
_symmetry.space_group_name_H-M   'P 1'
#
loop_
_entity.id
_entity.type
_entity.pdbx_description
1 polymer ?
#
loop_
_entity_poly.entity_id
_entity_poly.type
_entity_poly.pdbx_seq_one_letter_code
_entity_poly.pdbx_strand_id
1 'polypeptide(L)'
;LFAAGRVRQRLDALDPDAVHIATEGPLGLAARRWCLRRGRDFTTSYHTQFPEYVRARFPIPLGVSYAFLRWFHGKAAHTLVATPSMRASLEARGFHNLAYWSRGVDTNLFRPRDEPCLDLPRPIWLYFGRVSVEKGIEDFLALDLPGTKLVVGDGPATGMLRSKYPDAVFTGYRFGEELARHVACADVFVFPSRTDTFGLVLIEAMACGVPVAAYPVTGPID
;
A
#
# COMPACT_ATOMS: atom_id res chain seq x y z
N LEU A 1 19.60 19.86 -1.49
CA LEU A 1 19.88 21.05 -0.64
C LEU A 1 18.71 22.04 -0.65
N PHE A 2 18.12 22.37 -1.80
CA PHE A 2 17.00 23.34 -1.90
C PHE A 2 15.71 22.89 -1.18
N ALA A 3 15.38 21.58 -1.18
CA ALA A 3 14.16 21.10 -0.56
C ALA A 3 14.14 21.28 0.97
N ALA A 4 15.26 21.01 1.65
CA ALA A 4 15.37 21.13 3.11
C ALA A 4 15.20 22.57 3.62
N GLY A 5 15.72 23.56 2.90
CA GLY A 5 15.54 24.98 3.22
C GLY A 5 14.08 25.41 3.11
N ARG A 6 13.39 24.98 2.04
CA ARG A 6 11.97 25.29 1.82
C ARG A 6 11.06 24.64 2.85
N VAL A 7 11.34 23.38 3.24
CA VAL A 7 10.60 22.69 4.32
C VAL A 7 10.74 23.47 5.63
N ARG A 8 11.97 23.86 6.00
CA ARG A 8 12.19 24.66 7.20
C ARG A 8 11.42 25.98 7.17
N GLN A 9 11.53 26.75 6.09
CA GLN A 9 10.80 28.02 5.95
C GLN A 9 9.30 27.86 6.10
N ARG A 10 8.72 26.80 5.48
CA ARG A 10 7.30 26.52 5.58
C ARG A 10 6.89 26.14 6.99
N LEU A 11 7.65 25.30 7.67
CA LEU A 11 7.36 24.89 9.05
C LEU A 11 7.55 26.06 10.03
N ASP A 12 8.56 26.92 9.80
CA ASP A 12 8.77 28.15 10.60
C ASP A 12 7.62 29.14 10.42
N ALA A 13 7.08 29.27 9.21
CA ALA A 13 5.98 30.17 8.90
C ALA A 13 4.61 29.64 9.38
N LEU A 14 4.40 28.33 9.37
CA LEU A 14 3.15 27.69 9.78
C LEU A 14 3.07 27.53 11.31
N ASP A 15 4.20 27.41 11.97
CA ASP A 15 4.33 27.09 13.42
C ASP A 15 3.31 26.05 13.91
N PRO A 16 3.28 24.83 13.32
CA PRO A 16 2.20 23.87 13.52
C PRO A 16 2.18 23.30 14.93
N ASP A 17 0.99 23.08 15.49
CA ASP A 17 0.80 22.43 16.81
C ASP A 17 1.21 20.96 16.78
N ALA A 18 1.05 20.28 15.66
CA ALA A 18 1.41 18.87 15.49
C ALA A 18 2.13 18.64 14.15
N VAL A 19 3.11 17.75 14.15
CA VAL A 19 3.85 17.36 12.96
C VAL A 19 3.78 15.85 12.77
N HIS A 20 3.26 15.44 11.62
CA HIS A 20 3.31 14.04 11.18
C HIS A 20 4.22 13.90 9.97
N ILE A 21 5.19 12.96 10.05
CA ILE A 21 6.15 12.70 8.99
C ILE A 21 5.81 11.36 8.33
N ALA A 22 5.18 11.43 7.17
CA ALA A 22 4.65 10.26 6.47
C ALA A 22 5.70 9.45 5.70
N THR A 23 6.89 9.99 5.42
CA THR A 23 7.91 9.30 4.64
C THR A 23 9.32 9.58 5.14
N GLU A 24 10.24 8.62 4.95
CA GLU A 24 11.64 8.68 5.35
C GLU A 24 12.55 9.39 4.32
N GLY A 25 11.95 9.92 3.27
CA GLY A 25 12.67 10.61 2.19
C GLY A 25 13.26 11.97 2.59
N PRO A 26 13.85 12.71 1.65
CA PRO A 26 14.55 13.97 1.91
C PRO A 26 13.69 15.03 2.62
N LEU A 27 12.38 15.08 2.32
CA LEU A 27 11.44 16.00 2.97
C LEU A 27 11.19 15.59 4.43
N GLY A 28 10.99 14.27 4.67
CA GLY A 28 10.84 13.74 6.03
C GLY A 28 12.08 13.93 6.89
N LEU A 29 13.27 13.74 6.33
CA LEU A 29 14.53 14.02 7.01
C LEU A 29 14.65 15.51 7.39
N ALA A 30 14.23 16.41 6.51
CA ALA A 30 14.23 17.84 6.77
C ALA A 30 13.25 18.23 7.89
N ALA A 31 12.02 17.69 7.86
CA ALA A 31 11.01 17.90 8.89
C ALA A 31 11.47 17.33 10.25
N ARG A 32 11.97 16.09 10.28
CA ARG A 32 12.55 15.47 11.48
C ARG A 32 13.65 16.33 12.10
N ARG A 33 14.57 16.83 11.27
CA ARG A 33 15.66 17.71 11.75
C ARG A 33 15.12 19.02 12.33
N TRP A 34 14.07 19.57 11.73
CA TRP A 34 13.42 20.79 12.22
C TRP A 34 12.76 20.54 13.58
N CYS A 35 11.97 19.48 13.74
CA CYS A 35 11.33 19.11 15.00
C CYS A 35 12.38 18.92 16.11
N LEU A 36 13.42 18.11 15.87
CA LEU A 36 14.46 17.84 16.86
C LEU A 36 15.21 19.11 17.30
N ARG A 37 15.48 20.05 16.39
CA ARG A 37 16.16 21.32 16.72
C ARG A 37 15.29 22.26 17.55
N ARG A 38 13.98 22.14 17.41
CA ARG A 38 13.01 22.98 18.11
C ARG A 38 12.45 22.34 19.38
N GLY A 39 12.89 21.10 19.71
CA GLY A 39 12.35 20.33 20.82
C GLY A 39 10.85 20.01 20.66
N ARG A 40 10.36 19.93 19.40
CA ARG A 40 8.98 19.59 19.12
C ARG A 40 8.80 18.11 18.90
N ASP A 41 7.79 17.55 19.52
CA ASP A 41 7.35 16.18 19.26
C ASP A 41 6.82 16.06 17.84
N PHE A 42 6.98 14.87 17.28
CA PHE A 42 6.44 14.51 15.98
C PHE A 42 6.05 13.04 15.96
N THR A 43 5.14 12.68 15.10
CA THR A 43 4.77 11.30 14.81
C THR A 43 5.25 10.89 13.43
N THR A 44 5.39 9.59 13.22
CA THR A 44 5.74 9.00 11.92
C THR A 44 4.78 7.88 11.59
N SER A 45 4.78 7.40 10.34
CA SER A 45 4.05 6.18 9.97
C SER A 45 4.92 5.23 9.19
N TYR A 46 4.77 3.94 9.48
CA TYR A 46 5.36 2.85 8.72
C TYR A 46 4.27 2.20 7.87
N HIS A 47 4.18 2.60 6.61
CA HIS A 47 3.15 2.14 5.68
C HIS A 47 3.71 1.59 4.36
N THR A 48 5.03 1.40 4.30
CA THR A 48 5.72 0.79 3.16
C THR A 48 6.83 -0.09 3.68
N GLN A 49 6.93 -1.32 3.18
CA GLN A 49 8.04 -2.23 3.48
C GLN A 49 9.29 -1.81 2.68
N PHE A 50 9.77 -0.59 2.97
CA PHE A 50 10.89 0.03 2.28
C PHE A 50 12.15 -0.85 2.25
N PRO A 51 12.57 -1.52 3.34
CA PRO A 51 13.74 -2.40 3.33
C PRO A 51 13.63 -3.53 2.31
N GLU A 52 12.48 -4.14 2.18
CA GLU A 52 12.18 -5.22 1.24
C GLU A 52 12.24 -4.72 -0.20
N TYR A 53 11.69 -3.53 -0.48
CA TYR A 53 11.79 -2.90 -1.80
C TYR A 53 13.21 -2.53 -2.18
N VAL A 54 13.99 -2.01 -1.23
CA VAL A 54 15.40 -1.69 -1.45
C VAL A 54 16.19 -2.95 -1.75
N ARG A 55 15.99 -4.02 -0.96
CA ARG A 55 16.67 -5.30 -1.18
C ARG A 55 16.32 -5.94 -2.53
N ALA A 56 15.07 -5.82 -2.96
CA ALA A 56 14.63 -6.37 -4.26
C ALA A 56 15.29 -5.67 -5.47
N ARG A 57 15.73 -4.43 -5.30
CA ARG A 57 16.32 -3.61 -6.38
C ARG A 57 17.83 -3.41 -6.27
N PHE A 58 18.35 -3.49 -5.06
CA PHE A 58 19.76 -3.21 -4.76
C PHE A 58 20.32 -4.25 -3.80
N PRO A 59 21.61 -4.61 -3.88
CA PRO A 59 22.26 -5.58 -3.00
C PRO A 59 22.54 -5.01 -1.59
N ILE A 60 21.56 -4.29 -1.02
CA ILE A 60 21.69 -3.70 0.32
C ILE A 60 21.12 -4.69 1.35
N PRO A 61 21.89 -5.08 2.38
CA PRO A 61 21.40 -5.95 3.44
C PRO A 61 20.21 -5.34 4.18
N LEU A 62 19.18 -6.13 4.48
CA LEU A 62 18.00 -5.68 5.23
C LEU A 62 18.35 -5.01 6.56
N GLY A 63 19.38 -5.53 7.27
CA GLY A 63 19.83 -4.97 8.54
C GLY A 63 20.24 -3.51 8.46
N VAL A 64 20.87 -3.08 7.36
CA VAL A 64 21.27 -1.69 7.13
C VAL A 64 20.04 -0.80 6.95
N SER A 65 19.09 -1.22 6.11
CA SER A 65 17.85 -0.48 5.89
C SER A 65 17.01 -0.36 7.16
N TYR A 66 16.89 -1.45 7.94
CA TYR A 66 16.19 -1.42 9.23
C TYR A 66 16.92 -0.59 10.28
N ALA A 67 18.27 -0.55 10.30
CA ALA A 67 19.02 0.33 11.19
C ALA A 67 18.72 1.82 10.89
N PHE A 68 18.68 2.19 9.61
CA PHE A 68 18.26 3.54 9.18
C PHE A 68 16.83 3.86 9.63
N LEU A 69 15.88 2.95 9.45
CA LEU A 69 14.51 3.17 9.84
C LEU A 69 14.34 3.28 11.36
N ARG A 70 15.02 2.44 12.15
CA ARG A 70 15.04 2.59 13.62
C ARG A 70 15.59 3.94 14.05
N TRP A 71 16.68 4.38 13.42
CA TRP A 71 17.22 5.71 13.68
C TRP A 71 16.24 6.82 13.32
N PHE A 72 15.54 6.69 12.17
CA PHE A 72 14.59 7.68 11.71
C PHE A 72 13.37 7.77 12.63
N HIS A 73 12.72 6.66 12.90
CA HIS A 73 11.49 6.57 13.68
C HIS A 73 11.71 6.63 15.20
N GLY A 74 12.84 6.19 15.69
CA GLY A 74 13.11 6.05 17.13
C GLY A 74 13.15 7.36 17.93
N LYS A 75 13.08 8.52 17.29
CA LYS A 75 12.94 9.84 17.94
C LYS A 75 11.54 10.43 17.82
N ALA A 76 10.62 9.74 17.13
CA ALA A 76 9.22 10.13 17.09
C ALA A 76 8.53 9.77 18.43
N ALA A 77 7.56 10.56 18.85
CA ALA A 77 6.71 10.21 19.99
C ALA A 77 5.98 8.89 19.70
N HIS A 78 5.44 8.73 18.50
CA HIS A 78 4.84 7.48 18.03
C HIS A 78 5.16 7.21 16.57
N THR A 79 5.37 5.92 16.25
CA THR A 79 5.41 5.40 14.88
C THR A 79 4.12 4.63 14.63
N LEU A 80 3.30 5.13 13.73
CA LEU A 80 1.98 4.58 13.44
C LEU A 80 2.11 3.36 12.52
N VAL A 81 1.45 2.27 12.90
CA VAL A 81 1.38 1.01 12.16
C VAL A 81 -0.06 0.58 11.97
N ALA A 82 -0.36 -0.03 10.83
CA ALA A 82 -1.75 -0.28 10.46
C ALA A 82 -2.29 -1.63 10.97
N THR A 83 -1.43 -2.63 11.22
CA THR A 83 -1.86 -4.00 11.53
C THR A 83 -1.08 -4.62 12.70
N PRO A 84 -1.69 -5.60 13.42
CA PRO A 84 -1.02 -6.34 14.48
C PRO A 84 0.22 -7.09 14.00
N SER A 85 0.15 -7.76 12.85
CA SER A 85 1.28 -8.51 12.30
C SER A 85 2.46 -7.59 11.95
N MET A 86 2.19 -6.40 11.40
CA MET A 86 3.22 -5.40 11.11
C MET A 86 3.84 -4.89 12.42
N ARG A 87 3.03 -4.62 13.43
CA ARG A 87 3.53 -4.21 14.74
C ARG A 87 4.48 -5.25 15.33
N ALA A 88 4.05 -6.51 15.41
CA ALA A 88 4.88 -7.59 15.91
C ALA A 88 6.20 -7.76 15.12
N SER A 89 6.12 -7.63 13.79
CA SER A 89 7.30 -7.68 12.92
C SER A 89 8.30 -6.57 13.20
N LEU A 90 7.84 -5.35 13.49
CA LEU A 90 8.70 -4.21 13.81
C LEU A 90 9.24 -4.29 15.24
N GLU A 91 8.42 -4.73 16.22
CA GLU A 91 8.86 -4.98 17.60
C GLU A 91 10.02 -5.99 17.64
N ALA A 92 9.90 -7.09 16.90
CA ALA A 92 10.97 -8.08 16.75
C ALA A 92 12.25 -7.52 16.11
N ARG A 93 12.16 -6.38 15.40
CA ARG A 93 13.29 -5.65 14.81
C ARG A 93 13.77 -4.47 15.67
N GLY A 94 13.28 -4.34 16.90
CA GLY A 94 13.73 -3.35 17.89
C GLY A 94 13.11 -1.96 17.71
N PHE A 95 11.88 -1.86 17.20
CA PHE A 95 11.09 -0.64 17.28
C PHE A 95 10.28 -0.66 18.59
N HIS A 96 10.23 0.45 19.33
CA HIS A 96 9.62 0.49 20.66
C HIS A 96 8.49 1.49 20.83
N ASN A 97 8.35 2.45 19.90
CA ASN A 97 7.39 3.56 19.97
C ASN A 97 6.21 3.35 19.02
N LEU A 98 5.73 2.12 18.86
CA LEU A 98 4.67 1.77 17.92
C LEU A 98 3.28 2.04 18.49
N ALA A 99 2.42 2.65 17.68
CA ALA A 99 1.01 2.87 17.98
C ALA A 99 0.14 2.45 16.78
N TYR A 100 -1.07 1.96 17.05
CA TYR A 100 -1.99 1.59 16.00
C TYR A 100 -2.63 2.81 15.35
N TRP A 101 -2.71 2.76 14.03
CA TRP A 101 -3.49 3.66 13.21
C TRP A 101 -4.16 2.85 12.10
N SER A 102 -5.36 2.36 12.37
CA SER A 102 -6.10 1.55 11.41
C SER A 102 -6.51 2.38 10.19
N ARG A 103 -6.80 1.68 9.12
CA ARG A 103 -7.38 2.23 7.89
C ARG A 103 -8.86 1.89 7.85
N GLY A 104 -9.62 2.68 7.12
CA GLY A 104 -11.03 2.45 6.85
C GLY A 104 -11.31 2.40 5.36
N VAL A 105 -12.53 2.01 5.02
CA VAL A 105 -13.07 2.02 3.67
C VAL A 105 -14.36 2.84 3.64
N ASP A 106 -14.61 3.55 2.56
CA ASP A 106 -15.89 4.21 2.32
C ASP A 106 -16.94 3.18 1.89
N THR A 107 -17.76 2.74 2.85
CA THR A 107 -18.83 1.76 2.62
C THR A 107 -20.05 2.32 1.89
N ASN A 108 -20.15 3.63 1.69
CA ASN A 108 -21.15 4.21 0.79
C ASN A 108 -20.74 4.03 -0.67
N LEU A 109 -19.43 4.09 -0.93
CA LEU A 109 -18.86 3.89 -2.26
C LEU A 109 -18.67 2.39 -2.58
N PHE A 110 -17.93 1.68 -1.72
CA PHE A 110 -17.66 0.23 -1.85
C PHE A 110 -18.73 -0.56 -1.09
N ARG A 111 -19.68 -1.12 -1.81
CA ARG A 111 -20.81 -1.89 -1.29
C ARG A 111 -21.27 -2.93 -2.29
N PRO A 112 -21.96 -3.98 -1.87
CA PRO A 112 -22.64 -4.90 -2.79
C PRO A 112 -23.61 -4.16 -3.71
N ARG A 113 -23.78 -4.64 -4.94
CA ARG A 113 -24.65 -4.03 -5.96
C ARG A 113 -25.46 -5.08 -6.67
N ASP A 114 -26.73 -4.77 -6.89
CA ASP A 114 -27.65 -5.60 -7.68
C ASP A 114 -27.72 -5.15 -9.15
N GLU A 115 -26.96 -4.12 -9.52
CA GLU A 115 -26.93 -3.59 -10.88
C GLU A 115 -26.24 -4.56 -11.86
N PRO A 116 -26.60 -4.52 -13.17
CA PRO A 116 -25.92 -5.30 -14.18
C PRO A 116 -24.41 -5.07 -14.15
N CYS A 117 -23.69 -6.14 -14.05
CA CYS A 117 -22.24 -6.17 -14.04
C CYS A 117 -21.66 -6.03 -15.45
N LEU A 118 -20.34 -6.06 -15.52
CA LEU A 118 -19.61 -6.13 -16.79
C LEU A 118 -20.07 -7.34 -17.60
N ASP A 119 -20.28 -7.16 -18.88
CA ASP A 119 -20.60 -8.25 -19.82
C ASP A 119 -19.32 -9.05 -20.13
N LEU A 120 -18.92 -9.87 -19.14
CA LEU A 120 -17.74 -10.71 -19.19
C LEU A 120 -18.08 -12.13 -18.75
N PRO A 121 -17.47 -13.16 -19.37
CA PRO A 121 -17.63 -14.55 -18.93
C PRO A 121 -17.28 -14.74 -17.46
N ARG A 122 -18.17 -15.41 -16.72
CA ARG A 122 -17.96 -15.71 -15.29
C ARG A 122 -17.31 -17.09 -15.11
N PRO A 123 -16.60 -17.33 -13.99
CA PRO A 123 -16.36 -16.37 -12.91
C PRO A 123 -15.37 -15.25 -13.30
N ILE A 124 -15.53 -14.06 -12.69
CA ILE A 124 -14.64 -12.91 -12.88
C ILE A 124 -13.63 -12.90 -11.74
N TRP A 125 -12.39 -13.15 -12.06
CA TRP A 125 -11.23 -13.07 -11.16
C TRP A 125 -10.62 -11.69 -11.29
N LEU A 126 -10.75 -10.88 -10.27
CA LEU A 126 -10.34 -9.47 -10.31
C LEU A 126 -8.99 -9.27 -9.64
N TYR A 127 -8.14 -8.49 -10.27
CA TYR A 127 -7.08 -7.72 -9.63
C TYR A 127 -7.36 -6.23 -9.83
N PHE A 128 -7.24 -5.41 -8.77
CA PHE A 128 -7.25 -3.97 -8.94
C PHE A 128 -6.15 -3.30 -8.10
N GLY A 129 -5.53 -2.27 -8.69
CA GLY A 129 -4.42 -1.54 -8.10
C GLY A 129 -3.31 -1.25 -9.11
N ARG A 130 -2.16 -0.80 -8.59
CA ARG A 130 -1.00 -0.49 -9.43
C ARG A 130 -0.43 -1.76 -10.07
N VAL A 131 -0.24 -1.72 -11.38
CA VAL A 131 0.33 -2.83 -12.16
C VAL A 131 1.85 -2.73 -12.18
N SER A 132 2.51 -3.43 -11.24
CA SER A 132 3.96 -3.40 -11.07
C SER A 132 4.50 -4.75 -10.59
N VAL A 133 5.79 -4.99 -10.79
CA VAL A 133 6.45 -6.28 -10.51
C VAL A 133 6.30 -6.68 -9.03
N GLU A 134 6.46 -5.72 -8.10
CA GLU A 134 6.35 -5.95 -6.67
C GLU A 134 4.95 -6.39 -6.21
N LYS A 135 3.93 -6.18 -7.04
CA LYS A 135 2.55 -6.62 -6.77
C LYS A 135 2.26 -8.08 -7.15
N GLY A 136 3.21 -8.74 -7.80
CA GLY A 136 3.12 -10.17 -8.10
C GLY A 136 1.97 -10.57 -9.03
N ILE A 137 1.46 -9.65 -9.87
CA ILE A 137 0.27 -9.87 -10.73
C ILE A 137 0.47 -11.06 -11.67
N GLU A 138 1.71 -11.32 -12.04
CA GLU A 138 2.05 -12.45 -12.89
C GLU A 138 1.70 -13.81 -12.26
N ASP A 139 1.84 -13.94 -10.93
CA ASP A 139 1.43 -15.15 -10.20
C ASP A 139 -0.08 -15.44 -10.40
N PHE A 140 -0.90 -14.38 -10.48
CA PHE A 140 -2.32 -14.49 -10.76
C PHE A 140 -2.60 -14.78 -12.24
N LEU A 141 -1.97 -14.05 -13.15
CA LEU A 141 -2.26 -14.17 -14.58
C LEU A 141 -1.83 -15.53 -15.16
N ALA A 142 -0.80 -16.13 -14.57
CA ALA A 142 -0.28 -17.44 -14.98
C ALA A 142 -1.18 -18.63 -14.55
N LEU A 143 -2.14 -18.43 -13.64
CA LEU A 143 -3.06 -19.50 -13.25
C LEU A 143 -3.97 -19.90 -14.41
N ASP A 144 -4.21 -21.18 -14.59
CA ASP A 144 -5.25 -21.68 -15.50
C ASP A 144 -6.61 -21.67 -14.77
N LEU A 145 -7.42 -20.65 -15.05
CA LEU A 145 -8.70 -20.41 -14.40
C LEU A 145 -9.80 -20.22 -15.47
N PRO A 146 -10.98 -20.80 -15.26
CA PRO A 146 -12.13 -20.57 -16.15
C PRO A 146 -12.63 -19.12 -16.02
N GLY A 147 -13.37 -18.66 -17.01
CA GLY A 147 -13.98 -17.33 -17.01
C GLY A 147 -12.99 -16.21 -17.36
N THR A 148 -13.09 -15.05 -16.70
CA THR A 148 -12.35 -13.85 -17.05
C THR A 148 -11.35 -13.44 -15.98
N LYS A 149 -10.11 -13.24 -16.35
CA LYS A 149 -9.11 -12.54 -15.52
C LYS A 149 -9.18 -11.04 -15.83
N LEU A 150 -9.65 -10.25 -14.88
CA LEU A 150 -9.85 -8.81 -15.01
C LEU A 150 -8.79 -8.05 -14.20
N VAL A 151 -8.07 -7.15 -14.87
CA VAL A 151 -7.07 -6.27 -14.27
C VAL A 151 -7.54 -4.82 -14.38
N VAL A 152 -7.87 -4.22 -13.24
CA VAL A 152 -8.27 -2.80 -13.14
C VAL A 152 -7.12 -2.00 -12.53
N GLY A 153 -6.52 -1.15 -13.33
CA GLY A 153 -5.37 -0.35 -12.97
C GLY A 153 -4.33 -0.29 -14.07
N ASP A 154 -3.25 0.42 -13.79
CA ASP A 154 -2.15 0.59 -14.74
C ASP A 154 -0.82 0.71 -13.99
N GLY A 155 0.28 0.65 -14.74
CA GLY A 155 1.61 0.81 -14.19
C GLY A 155 2.73 0.31 -15.12
N PRO A 156 3.97 0.33 -14.64
CA PRO A 156 5.13 0.04 -15.48
C PRO A 156 5.15 -1.38 -16.07
N ALA A 157 4.43 -2.33 -15.50
CA ALA A 157 4.38 -3.70 -16.01
C ALA A 157 3.20 -3.98 -16.96
N THR A 158 2.27 -3.04 -17.14
CA THR A 158 1.03 -3.26 -17.92
C THR A 158 1.31 -3.71 -19.35
N GLY A 159 2.21 -3.03 -20.07
CA GLY A 159 2.50 -3.35 -21.46
C GLY A 159 3.06 -4.77 -21.65
N MET A 160 3.99 -5.15 -20.80
CA MET A 160 4.60 -6.49 -20.80
C MET A 160 3.56 -7.57 -20.46
N LEU A 161 2.78 -7.36 -19.40
CA LEU A 161 1.79 -8.34 -18.95
C LEU A 161 0.66 -8.49 -19.95
N ARG A 162 0.17 -7.40 -20.56
CA ARG A 162 -0.86 -7.47 -21.63
C ARG A 162 -0.38 -8.26 -22.83
N SER A 163 0.89 -8.10 -23.24
CA SER A 163 1.46 -8.87 -24.36
C SER A 163 1.64 -10.35 -24.02
N LYS A 164 1.99 -10.65 -22.77
CA LYS A 164 2.23 -12.03 -22.31
C LYS A 164 0.94 -12.80 -22.02
N TYR A 165 -0.11 -12.11 -21.60
CA TYR A 165 -1.42 -12.68 -21.22
C TYR A 165 -2.54 -12.00 -22.00
N PRO A 166 -2.66 -12.26 -23.32
CA PRO A 166 -3.62 -11.58 -24.20
C PRO A 166 -5.09 -11.88 -23.87
N ASP A 167 -5.37 -13.01 -23.22
CA ASP A 167 -6.71 -13.41 -22.82
C ASP A 167 -7.21 -12.69 -21.54
N ALA A 168 -6.32 -11.98 -20.84
CA ALA A 168 -6.69 -11.19 -19.68
C ALA A 168 -7.21 -9.80 -20.10
N VAL A 169 -8.27 -9.35 -19.43
CA VAL A 169 -8.89 -8.05 -19.70
C VAL A 169 -8.23 -6.97 -18.86
N PHE A 170 -7.60 -5.99 -19.49
CA PHE A 170 -6.98 -4.84 -18.84
C PHE A 170 -7.78 -3.57 -19.14
N THR A 171 -8.40 -2.99 -18.12
CA THR A 171 -9.25 -1.80 -18.29
C THR A 171 -8.53 -0.47 -18.12
N GLY A 172 -7.28 -0.48 -17.60
CA GLY A 172 -6.60 0.72 -17.16
C GLY A 172 -7.16 1.23 -15.82
N TYR A 173 -6.78 2.46 -15.44
CA TYR A 173 -7.26 3.07 -14.20
C TYR A 173 -8.76 3.31 -14.25
N ARG A 174 -9.43 3.00 -13.11
CA ARG A 174 -10.80 3.39 -12.78
C ARG A 174 -10.80 4.04 -11.41
N PHE A 175 -11.73 4.97 -11.17
CA PHE A 175 -11.80 5.74 -9.93
C PHE A 175 -13.25 5.87 -9.45
N GLY A 176 -13.40 6.14 -8.15
CA GLY A 176 -14.70 6.42 -7.54
C GLY A 176 -15.74 5.35 -7.88
N GLU A 177 -16.89 5.79 -8.31
CA GLU A 177 -18.04 4.93 -8.60
C GLU A 177 -17.78 3.87 -9.69
N GLU A 178 -16.99 4.23 -10.70
CA GLU A 178 -16.64 3.29 -11.77
C GLU A 178 -15.75 2.15 -11.24
N LEU A 179 -14.77 2.46 -10.39
CA LEU A 179 -13.96 1.44 -9.73
C LEU A 179 -14.83 0.55 -8.84
N ALA A 180 -15.67 1.15 -7.99
CA ALA A 180 -16.50 0.41 -7.06
C ALA A 180 -17.45 -0.57 -7.79
N ARG A 181 -17.99 -0.18 -8.95
CA ARG A 181 -18.77 -1.07 -9.81
C ARG A 181 -17.96 -2.25 -10.33
N HIS A 182 -16.74 -2.00 -10.83
CA HIS A 182 -15.87 -3.08 -11.29
C HIS A 182 -15.53 -4.07 -10.16
N VAL A 183 -15.30 -3.56 -8.95
CA VAL A 183 -15.01 -4.40 -7.77
C VAL A 183 -16.23 -5.23 -7.39
N ALA A 184 -17.41 -4.61 -7.27
CA ALA A 184 -18.66 -5.31 -6.89
C ALA A 184 -19.10 -6.37 -7.91
N CYS A 185 -18.62 -6.30 -9.16
CA CYS A 185 -18.93 -7.27 -10.20
C CYS A 185 -18.11 -8.56 -10.13
N ALA A 186 -17.03 -8.59 -9.36
CA ALA A 186 -16.12 -9.73 -9.31
C ALA A 186 -16.68 -10.89 -8.47
N ASP A 187 -16.31 -12.10 -8.84
CA ASP A 187 -16.59 -13.31 -8.04
C ASP A 187 -15.51 -13.54 -6.99
N VAL A 188 -14.26 -13.20 -7.31
CA VAL A 188 -13.11 -13.28 -6.40
C VAL A 188 -12.14 -12.13 -6.69
N PHE A 189 -11.71 -11.45 -5.63
CA PHE A 189 -10.57 -10.53 -5.71
C PHE A 189 -9.27 -11.29 -5.41
N VAL A 190 -8.34 -11.25 -6.35
CA VAL A 190 -7.02 -11.89 -6.22
C VAL A 190 -5.98 -10.85 -5.87
N PHE A 191 -5.34 -11.01 -4.72
CA PHE A 191 -4.30 -10.10 -4.21
C PHE A 191 -2.96 -10.82 -4.07
N PRO A 192 -2.15 -10.90 -5.15
CA PRO A 192 -0.92 -11.69 -5.17
C PRO A 192 0.30 -10.95 -4.60
N SER A 193 0.09 -9.79 -3.99
CA SER A 193 1.17 -9.00 -3.37
C SER A 193 1.71 -9.67 -2.11
N ARG A 194 3.04 -9.66 -1.97
CA ARG A 194 3.74 -10.22 -0.79
C ARG A 194 4.39 -9.16 0.09
N THR A 195 4.24 -7.88 -0.26
CA THR A 195 5.00 -6.77 0.36
C THR A 195 4.12 -5.61 0.83
N ASP A 196 2.82 -5.80 0.90
CA ASP A 196 1.91 -4.77 1.42
C ASP A 196 1.93 -4.72 2.95
N THR A 197 1.72 -3.54 3.50
CA THR A 197 1.66 -3.31 4.95
C THR A 197 0.24 -3.35 5.51
N PHE A 198 -0.76 -3.20 4.65
CA PHE A 198 -2.18 -3.25 4.99
C PHE A 198 -3.01 -3.82 3.83
N GLY A 199 -2.95 -3.18 2.64
CA GLY A 199 -3.77 -3.55 1.50
C GLY A 199 -5.18 -2.95 1.57
N LEU A 200 -5.33 -1.63 1.40
CA LEU A 200 -6.65 -0.96 1.37
C LEU A 200 -7.63 -1.64 0.40
N VAL A 201 -7.13 -2.08 -0.74
CA VAL A 201 -7.93 -2.79 -1.75
C VAL A 201 -8.60 -4.08 -1.21
N LEU A 202 -8.03 -4.72 -0.17
CA LEU A 202 -8.63 -5.89 0.47
C LEU A 202 -9.95 -5.52 1.14
N ILE A 203 -9.95 -4.47 1.94
CA ILE A 203 -11.16 -4.01 2.63
C ILE A 203 -12.17 -3.36 1.68
N GLU A 204 -11.72 -2.78 0.56
CA GLU A 204 -12.59 -2.29 -0.51
C GLU A 204 -13.32 -3.45 -1.19
N ALA A 205 -12.63 -4.55 -1.51
CA ALA A 205 -13.25 -5.75 -2.06
C ALA A 205 -14.22 -6.41 -1.07
N MET A 206 -13.80 -6.59 0.19
CA MET A 206 -14.66 -7.15 1.24
C MET A 206 -15.90 -6.30 1.51
N ALA A 207 -15.78 -4.97 1.46
CA ALA A 207 -16.93 -4.06 1.59
C ALA A 207 -17.94 -4.23 0.44
N CYS A 208 -17.47 -4.62 -0.76
CA CYS A 208 -18.33 -4.99 -1.88
C CYS A 208 -18.91 -6.41 -1.77
N GLY A 209 -18.61 -7.16 -0.70
CA GLY A 209 -19.05 -8.55 -0.56
C GLY A 209 -18.24 -9.56 -1.38
N VAL A 210 -17.10 -9.15 -1.93
CA VAL A 210 -16.26 -9.98 -2.80
C VAL A 210 -15.22 -10.74 -1.96
N PRO A 211 -15.19 -12.08 -2.02
CA PRO A 211 -14.19 -12.88 -1.33
C PRO A 211 -12.79 -12.61 -1.85
N VAL A 212 -11.79 -12.70 -0.96
CA VAL A 212 -10.41 -12.37 -1.25
C VAL A 212 -9.54 -13.62 -1.25
N ALA A 213 -8.74 -13.80 -2.29
CA ALA A 213 -7.63 -14.76 -2.36
C ALA A 213 -6.30 -14.00 -2.27
N ALA A 214 -5.54 -14.21 -1.20
CA ALA A 214 -4.28 -13.52 -0.93
C ALA A 214 -3.24 -14.46 -0.33
N TYR A 215 -1.96 -14.11 -0.45
CA TYR A 215 -0.91 -14.79 0.30
C TYR A 215 -1.01 -14.49 1.80
N PRO A 216 -0.71 -15.45 2.68
CA PRO A 216 -0.74 -15.28 4.15
C PRO A 216 0.50 -14.51 4.63
N VAL A 217 0.63 -13.27 4.18
CA VAL A 217 1.73 -12.36 4.54
C VAL A 217 1.23 -11.21 5.39
N THR A 218 2.15 -10.48 6.00
CA THR A 218 1.88 -9.28 6.80
C THR A 218 0.97 -8.31 6.05
N GLY A 219 -0.08 -7.85 6.70
CA GLY A 219 -1.15 -7.05 6.13
C GLY A 219 -2.36 -7.92 5.77
N PRO A 220 -2.32 -8.71 4.68
CA PRO A 220 -3.43 -9.60 4.31
C PRO A 220 -3.85 -10.61 5.38
N ILE A 221 -2.92 -11.09 6.23
CA ILE A 221 -3.23 -12.06 7.28
C ILE A 221 -4.07 -11.46 8.43
N ASP A 222 -4.03 -10.14 8.61
CA ASP A 222 -4.76 -9.44 9.66
C ASP A 222 -6.22 -9.18 9.30
#